data_696a88667834446222621af201da263e
#
_entry.id   696a88667834446222621af201da263e
#
_cell.length_a   1.000
_cell.length_b   1.000
_cell.length_c   1.000
_cell.angle_alpha   90.00
_cell.angle_beta   90.00
_cell.angle_gamma   90.00
#
_symmetry.space_group_name_H-M   'P 1'
#
loop_
_entity.id
_entity.type
_entity.pdbx_description
1 polymer ?
#
loop_
_entity_poly.entity_id
_entity_poly.type
_entity_poly.pdbx_seq_one_letter_code
_entity_poly.pdbx_strand_id
1 'polypeptide(L)'
;MTGGGQRSFRSIAVDEARSRVEDGSVQVVDVRPPFDFAGGHIPHSLSLPGQALRTRVTHLQRDREIMIVGADTKQSIEACALAVSLGFTAVVSLEGGFEAWLAAGCDIHTISDSMAG
;
A
#
# COMPACT_ATOMS: atom_id res chain seq x y z
N MET A 1 7.07 29.20 1.25
CA MET A 1 6.87 28.62 1.35
C MET A 1 6.68 27.90 1.48
N THR A 2 6.59 27.67 1.63
CA THR A 2 6.42 27.08 1.83
C THR A 2 6.05 26.20 1.83
N GLY A 3 5.89 26.06 1.82
CA GLY A 3 5.66 25.29 1.89
C GLY A 3 5.23 24.45 2.15
N GLY A 4 4.96 24.44 2.29
CA GLY A 4 4.39 23.56 2.65
C GLY A 4 4.49 22.33 2.40
N GLY A 5 4.75 22.01 2.00
CA GLY A 5 4.90 20.96 1.89
C GLY A 5 4.55 19.96 2.04
N GLN A 6 4.43 19.85 2.20
CA GLN A 6 4.01 19.14 2.40
C GLN A 6 3.87 17.87 2.07
N ARG A 7 3.09 17.47 1.43
CA ARG A 7 2.88 16.18 1.16
C ARG A 7 3.79 15.71 0.16
N SER A 8 4.49 14.57 0.32
CA SER A 8 5.44 13.99 -0.61
C SER A 8 4.91 12.71 -1.19
N PHE A 9 3.60 12.62 -1.37
CA PHE A 9 3.01 11.45 -2.00
C PHE A 9 1.93 11.88 -2.99
N ARG A 10 1.60 10.99 -3.91
CA ARG A 10 0.55 11.21 -4.88
C ARG A 10 -0.28 9.94 -5.00
N SER A 11 -1.48 10.06 -5.57
CA SER A 11 -2.34 8.92 -5.82
C SER A 11 -2.12 8.39 -7.23
N ILE A 12 -2.20 7.08 -7.38
CA ILE A 12 -2.13 6.46 -8.71
C ILE A 12 -3.36 5.61 -8.93
N ALA A 13 -3.80 5.54 -10.16
CA ALA A 13 -4.97 4.76 -10.52
C ALA A 13 -4.63 3.27 -10.58
N VAL A 14 -5.65 2.43 -10.53
CA VAL A 14 -5.49 0.99 -10.53
C VAL A 14 -4.66 0.47 -11.71
N ASP A 15 -4.82 1.05 -12.91
CA ASP A 15 -4.09 0.58 -14.07
C ASP A 15 -2.58 0.75 -13.89
N GLU A 16 -2.18 1.91 -13.39
CA GLU A 16 -0.77 2.16 -13.12
C GLU A 16 -0.28 1.26 -11.97
N ALA A 17 -1.11 1.11 -10.95
CA ALA A 17 -0.75 0.27 -9.81
C ALA A 17 -0.53 -1.18 -10.24
N ARG A 18 -1.41 -1.69 -11.10
CA ARG A 18 -1.28 -3.06 -11.60
C ARG A 18 0.05 -3.26 -12.31
N SER A 19 0.42 -2.33 -13.18
CA SER A 19 1.70 -2.42 -13.89
C SER A 19 2.87 -2.46 -12.93
N ARG A 20 2.85 -1.63 -11.90
CA ARG A 20 3.95 -1.57 -10.93
C ARG A 20 4.04 -2.81 -10.07
N VAL A 21 2.91 -3.41 -9.74
CA VAL A 21 2.90 -4.67 -8.99
C VAL A 21 3.46 -5.78 -9.87
N GLU A 22 3.04 -5.82 -11.13
CA GLU A 22 3.46 -6.89 -12.04
C GLU A 22 4.96 -6.82 -12.34
N ASP A 23 5.51 -5.63 -12.46
CA ASP A 23 6.94 -5.51 -12.77
C ASP A 23 7.83 -5.42 -11.53
N GLY A 24 7.21 -5.44 -10.33
CA GLY A 24 7.97 -5.47 -9.09
C GLY A 24 8.63 -4.15 -8.73
N SER A 25 8.22 -3.05 -9.35
CA SER A 25 8.88 -1.76 -9.14
C SER A 25 8.46 -1.06 -7.86
N VAL A 26 7.48 -1.60 -7.14
CA VAL A 26 6.96 -0.96 -5.94
C VAL A 26 6.82 -1.98 -4.81
N GLN A 27 7.04 -1.52 -3.58
CA GLN A 27 6.71 -2.30 -2.40
C GLN A 27 5.28 -2.00 -2.03
N VAL A 28 4.44 -3.03 -1.93
CA VAL A 28 3.03 -2.82 -1.60
C VAL A 28 2.81 -3.03 -0.11
N VAL A 29 2.25 -2.03 0.54
CA VAL A 29 1.98 -2.07 1.98
C VAL A 29 0.48 -1.96 2.20
N ASP A 30 -0.10 -3.01 2.77
CA ASP A 30 -1.53 -3.09 3.04
C ASP A 30 -1.76 -2.72 4.49
N VAL A 31 -2.51 -1.64 4.71
CA VAL A 31 -2.74 -1.13 6.07
C VAL A 31 -4.11 -1.49 6.61
N ARG A 32 -4.86 -2.36 5.92
CA ARG A 32 -6.15 -2.82 6.41
C ARG A 32 -5.95 -3.76 7.59
N PRO A 33 -7.01 -4.00 8.37
CA PRO A 33 -6.92 -4.96 9.48
C PRO A 33 -6.45 -6.33 8.99
N PRO A 34 -5.75 -7.10 9.84
CA PRO A 34 -5.21 -8.41 9.43
C PRO A 34 -6.25 -9.37 8.90
N PHE A 35 -7.46 -9.33 9.45
CA PHE A 35 -8.53 -10.20 8.97
C PHE A 35 -8.88 -9.92 7.52
N ASP A 36 -8.93 -8.64 7.15
CA ASP A 36 -9.23 -8.26 5.77
C ASP A 36 -8.09 -8.68 4.84
N PHE A 37 -6.86 -8.48 5.28
CA PHE A 37 -5.70 -8.89 4.51
C PHE A 37 -5.73 -10.40 4.24
N ALA A 38 -6.05 -11.18 5.27
CA ALA A 38 -6.06 -12.63 5.14
C ALA A 38 -7.10 -13.11 4.13
N GLY A 39 -8.22 -12.40 4.03
CA GLY A 39 -9.30 -12.77 3.11
C GLY A 39 -9.03 -12.41 1.65
N GLY A 40 -8.04 -11.58 1.40
CA GLY A 40 -7.66 -11.22 0.05
C GLY A 40 -6.79 -9.99 0.05
N HIS A 41 -5.67 -10.05 -0.66
CA HIS A 41 -4.71 -8.93 -0.71
C HIS A 41 -3.97 -8.94 -2.04
N ILE A 42 -3.36 -7.82 -2.36
CA ILE A 42 -2.56 -7.69 -3.57
C ILE A 42 -1.36 -8.64 -3.46
N PRO A 43 -1.02 -9.38 -4.52
CA PRO A 43 0.12 -10.30 -4.48
C PRO A 43 1.39 -9.59 -4.01
N HIS A 44 2.14 -10.25 -3.13
CA HIS A 44 3.42 -9.80 -2.59
C HIS A 44 3.31 -8.57 -1.68
N SER A 45 2.10 -8.20 -1.26
CA SER A 45 1.94 -7.08 -0.34
C SER A 45 2.30 -7.50 1.08
N LEU A 46 2.76 -6.51 1.85
CA LEU A 46 3.14 -6.70 3.23
C LEU A 46 2.05 -6.11 4.12
N SER A 47 1.56 -6.89 5.07
CA SER A 47 0.51 -6.43 5.98
C SER A 47 1.12 -5.63 7.13
N LEU A 48 0.84 -4.33 7.16
CA LEU A 48 1.31 -3.45 8.23
C LEU A 48 0.15 -2.58 8.71
N PRO A 49 -0.84 -3.19 9.38
CA PRO A 49 -2.02 -2.44 9.81
C PRO A 49 -1.72 -1.53 11.00
N GLY A 50 -2.37 -0.38 11.00
CA GLY A 50 -2.35 0.52 12.16
C GLY A 50 -0.95 0.83 12.65
N GLN A 51 -0.67 0.48 13.90
CA GLN A 51 0.62 0.77 14.51
C GLN A 51 1.78 -0.02 13.91
N ALA A 52 1.49 -1.12 13.22
CA ALA A 52 2.56 -1.92 12.63
C ALA A 52 3.35 -1.14 11.59
N LEU A 53 2.71 -0.24 10.85
CA LEU A 53 3.42 0.59 9.90
C LEU A 53 4.50 1.40 10.61
N ARG A 54 4.16 1.93 11.79
CA ARG A 54 5.09 2.75 12.56
C ARG A 54 6.22 1.93 13.18
N THR A 55 5.91 0.72 13.65
CA THR A 55 6.88 -0.07 14.40
C THR A 55 7.71 -1.02 13.53
N ARG A 56 7.26 -1.28 12.30
CA ARG A 56 7.94 -2.24 11.43
C ARG A 56 8.51 -1.61 10.17
N VAL A 57 8.85 -0.34 10.26
CA VAL A 57 9.43 0.37 9.11
C VAL A 57 10.72 -0.26 8.63
N THR A 58 11.43 -1.00 9.49
CA THR A 58 12.66 -1.68 9.09
C THR A 58 12.44 -2.79 8.08
N HIS A 59 11.18 -3.24 7.92
CA HIS A 59 10.86 -4.26 6.92
C HIS A 59 10.74 -3.65 5.52
N LEU A 60 10.81 -2.33 5.41
CA LEU A 60 10.63 -1.63 4.15
C LEU A 60 11.96 -1.04 3.68
N GLN A 61 12.17 -1.07 2.38
CA GLN A 61 13.36 -0.49 1.77
C GLN A 61 13.06 0.98 1.49
N ARG A 62 13.90 1.86 2.06
CA ARG A 62 13.64 3.30 1.93
C ARG A 62 13.96 3.85 0.55
N ASP A 63 14.77 3.12 -0.22
CA ASP A 63 15.15 3.55 -1.56
C ASP A 63 14.23 3.03 -2.66
N ARG A 64 13.17 2.31 -2.28
CA ARG A 64 12.17 1.83 -3.23
C ARG A 64 10.86 2.54 -2.99
N GLU A 65 10.12 2.73 -4.08
CA GLU A 65 8.80 3.33 -3.98
C GLU A 65 7.85 2.41 -3.19
N ILE A 66 7.02 3.00 -2.34
CA ILE A 66 6.06 2.29 -1.53
C ILE A 66 4.67 2.68 -1.99
N MET A 67 3.82 1.68 -2.29
CA MET A 67 2.42 1.91 -2.56
C MET A 67 1.60 1.49 -1.36
N ILE A 68 0.87 2.42 -0.78
CA ILE A 68 0.03 2.17 0.37
C ILE A 68 -1.39 1.82 -0.09
N VAL A 69 -1.93 0.75 0.48
CA VAL A 69 -3.27 0.28 0.13
C VAL A 69 -4.12 0.19 1.38
N GLY A 70 -5.14 1.05 1.46
CA GLY A 70 -6.15 0.95 2.51
C GLY A 70 -7.41 0.32 1.94
N ALA A 71 -8.48 0.30 2.73
CA ALA A 71 -9.75 -0.21 2.26
C ALA A 71 -10.31 0.69 1.16
N ASP A 72 -10.13 2.00 1.32
CA ASP A 72 -10.62 3.00 0.39
C ASP A 72 -9.61 4.14 0.29
N THR A 73 -9.95 5.16 -0.48
CA THR A 73 -9.06 6.29 -0.69
C THR A 73 -8.68 6.99 0.61
N LYS A 74 -9.64 7.20 1.50
CA LYS A 74 -9.37 7.93 2.75
C LYS A 74 -8.33 7.20 3.60
N GLN A 75 -8.50 5.91 3.79
CA GLN A 75 -7.56 5.14 4.60
C GLN A 75 -6.18 5.10 3.96
N SER A 76 -6.13 4.97 2.64
CA SER A 76 -4.86 4.96 1.93
C SER A 76 -4.12 6.29 2.12
N ILE A 77 -4.83 7.40 2.02
CA ILE A 77 -4.22 8.73 2.16
C ILE A 77 -3.70 8.94 3.58
N GLU A 78 -4.48 8.55 4.58
CA GLU A 78 -4.06 8.70 5.97
C GLU A 78 -2.77 7.91 6.24
N ALA A 79 -2.68 6.72 5.70
CA ALA A 79 -1.49 5.90 5.88
C ALA A 79 -0.29 6.45 5.12
N CYS A 80 -0.53 7.04 3.94
CA CYS A 80 0.55 7.69 3.19
C CYS A 80 1.13 8.86 3.98
N ALA A 81 0.27 9.66 4.59
CA ALA A 81 0.74 10.77 5.40
C ALA A 81 1.60 10.27 6.56
N LEU A 82 1.21 9.15 7.16
CA LEU A 82 2.02 8.55 8.22
C LEU A 82 3.38 8.11 7.68
N ALA A 83 3.41 7.43 6.52
CA ALA A 83 4.65 6.97 5.93
C ALA A 83 5.60 8.14 5.64
N VAL A 84 5.06 9.22 5.11
CA VAL A 84 5.87 10.42 4.85
C VAL A 84 6.43 10.96 6.17
N SER A 85 5.62 10.98 7.23
CA SER A 85 6.08 11.48 8.53
C SER A 85 7.17 10.59 9.13
N LEU A 86 7.25 9.33 8.70
CA LEU A 86 8.28 8.40 9.15
C LEU A 86 9.55 8.48 8.30
N GLY A 87 9.59 9.40 7.34
CA GLY A 87 10.78 9.67 6.56
C GLY A 87 10.85 9.01 5.20
N PHE A 88 9.80 8.36 4.76
CA PHE A 88 9.78 7.79 3.42
C PHE A 88 9.52 8.89 2.40
N THR A 89 10.25 8.89 1.29
CA THR A 89 10.19 9.96 0.30
C THR A 89 9.51 9.55 -1.00
N ALA A 90 9.41 8.26 -1.27
CA ALA A 90 8.79 7.77 -2.50
C ALA A 90 7.53 6.99 -2.14
N VAL A 91 6.44 7.71 -1.89
CA VAL A 91 5.19 7.12 -1.42
C VAL A 91 4.07 7.43 -2.39
N VAL A 92 3.31 6.42 -2.79
CA VAL A 92 2.11 6.59 -3.60
C VAL A 92 0.93 5.92 -2.91
N SER A 93 -0.25 6.46 -3.16
CA SER A 93 -1.50 5.93 -2.63
C SER A 93 -2.27 5.27 -3.76
N LEU A 94 -2.78 4.06 -3.54
CA LEU A 94 -3.67 3.44 -4.52
C LEU A 94 -5.02 4.13 -4.45
N GLU A 95 -5.38 4.82 -5.51
CA GLU A 95 -6.65 5.53 -5.59
C GLU A 95 -7.80 4.54 -5.51
N GLY A 96 -8.74 4.79 -4.60
CA GLY A 96 -9.86 3.89 -4.36
C GLY A 96 -9.52 2.70 -3.47
N GLY A 97 -8.26 2.55 -3.09
CA GLY A 97 -7.85 1.49 -2.19
C GLY A 97 -8.11 0.09 -2.72
N PHE A 98 -8.19 -0.87 -1.81
CA PHE A 98 -8.39 -2.25 -2.20
C PHE A 98 -9.72 -2.47 -2.91
N GLU A 99 -10.73 -1.65 -2.60
CA GLU A 99 -12.01 -1.73 -3.31
C GLU A 99 -11.82 -1.54 -4.81
N ALA A 100 -11.02 -0.56 -5.20
CA ALA A 100 -10.77 -0.30 -6.62
C ALA A 100 -10.00 -1.44 -7.27
N TRP A 101 -9.06 -2.03 -6.54
CA TRP A 101 -8.28 -3.17 -7.04
C TRP A 101 -9.20 -4.34 -7.34
N LEU A 102 -10.12 -4.65 -6.42
CA LEU A 102 -11.10 -5.72 -6.62
C LEU A 102 -12.04 -5.42 -7.78
N ALA A 103 -12.54 -4.18 -7.83
CA ALA A 103 -13.50 -3.80 -8.86
C ALA A 103 -12.91 -3.90 -10.26
N ALA A 104 -11.59 -3.74 -10.37
CA ALA A 104 -10.92 -3.83 -11.65
C ALA A 104 -10.59 -5.28 -12.05
N GLY A 105 -10.90 -6.24 -11.19
CA GLY A 105 -10.65 -7.66 -11.49
C GLY A 105 -9.20 -8.05 -11.42
N CYS A 106 -8.39 -7.31 -10.67
CA CYS A 106 -6.98 -7.64 -10.55
C CYS A 106 -6.76 -8.85 -9.66
N ASP A 107 -5.60 -9.49 -9.82
CA ASP A 107 -5.27 -10.69 -9.05
C ASP A 107 -5.16 -10.41 -7.56
N ILE A 108 -5.62 -11.36 -6.76
CA ILE A 108 -5.44 -11.30 -5.31
C ILE A 108 -4.94 -12.65 -4.82
N HIS A 109 -4.26 -12.62 -3.67
CA HIS A 109 -3.88 -13.82 -2.94
C HIS A 109 -4.62 -13.84 -1.60
N THR A 110 -4.76 -15.02 -1.02
CA THR A 110 -5.30 -15.18 0.32
C THR A 110 -4.26 -15.88 1.17
N ILE A 111 -4.46 -15.84 2.49
CA ILE A 111 -3.56 -16.58 3.38
C ILE A 111 -3.60 -18.06 3.08
N SER A 112 -4.79 -18.59 2.71
CA SER A 112 -4.91 -20.01 2.34
C SER A 112 -4.06 -20.33 1.13
N ASP A 113 -4.06 -19.46 0.12
CA ASP A 113 -3.23 -19.67 -1.08
C ASP A 113 -1.76 -19.69 -0.72
N SER A 114 -1.35 -18.77 0.16
CA SER A 114 0.04 -18.68 0.58
C SER A 114 0.48 -19.95 1.31
N MET A 115 -0.40 -20.50 2.12
CA MET A 115 -0.09 -21.70 2.89
C MET A 115 -0.13 -22.97 2.05
N ALA A 116 -0.94 -22.97 1.01
CA ALA A 116 -1.09 -24.13 0.14
C ALA A 116 0.13 -24.32 -0.75
N GLY A 117 0.81 -23.24 -1.02
CA GLY A 117 1.99 -23.29 -1.86
C GLY A 117 3.17 -23.89 -1.13
#